data_8400d8938820e72d0e10eb1fabbe3ffc
#
_entry.id   8400d8938820e72d0e10eb1fabbe3ffc
#
_cell.length_a   1.000
_cell.length_b   1.000
_cell.length_c   1.000
_cell.angle_alpha   90.00
_cell.angle_beta   90.00
_cell.angle_gamma   90.00
#
_symmetry.space_group_name_H-M   'P 1'
#
loop_
_entity.id
_entity.type
_entity.pdbx_description
1 polymer ?
#
loop_
_entity_poly.entity_id
_entity_poly.type
_entity_poly.pdbx_seq_one_letter_code
_entity_poly.pdbx_strand_id
1 'polypeptide(L)'
;MPHEGHGVLINSQWVVTVAHTIFYDYVGKDLIVGSKVYKIESVHIHPDYAEPNKNLFKGDLAPLMSFFKSRSDIALIKLASPVNDIKPVNIYTNTNEKGKTITVFGKGATGNGLTGEERGTMSLREINRFQNIVENAEGSWLVFKFDEPADALPLEGMHGSGDSGGASIIYQEGLPFLVGL
;
A
#
# COMPACT_ATOMS: atom_id res chain seq x y z
N MET A 1 9.23 0.13 3.98
CA MET A 1 10.39 1.08 3.93
C MET A 1 10.85 1.37 5.34
N PRO A 2 12.15 1.62 5.59
CA PRO A 2 12.61 1.88 6.95
C PRO A 2 11.87 3.10 7.53
N HIS A 3 10.91 2.85 8.42
CA HIS A 3 10.12 3.84 9.16
C HIS A 3 9.10 4.69 8.37
N GLU A 4 8.89 4.47 7.05
CA GLU A 4 8.20 5.44 6.19
C GLU A 4 7.11 4.83 5.29
N GLY A 5 6.81 3.56 5.48
CA GLY A 5 5.81 2.85 4.68
C GLY A 5 6.11 1.37 4.59
N HIS A 6 5.38 0.68 3.74
CA HIS A 6 5.46 -0.75 3.56
C HIS A 6 5.93 -1.10 2.15
N GLY A 7 6.21 -2.38 1.96
CA GLY A 7 6.46 -2.95 0.66
C GLY A 7 6.08 -4.42 0.67
N VAL A 8 5.83 -4.96 -0.51
CA VAL A 8 5.33 -6.30 -0.72
C VAL A 8 6.34 -7.10 -1.56
N LEU A 9 6.76 -8.25 -1.06
CA LEU A 9 7.65 -9.15 -1.81
C LEU A 9 6.86 -9.82 -2.94
N ILE A 10 7.22 -9.50 -4.19
CA ILE A 10 6.57 -10.02 -5.41
C ILE A 10 7.43 -11.02 -6.18
N ASN A 11 8.71 -11.09 -5.85
CA ASN A 11 9.67 -12.05 -6.36
C ASN A 11 10.77 -12.24 -5.30
N SER A 12 11.60 -13.27 -5.39
CA SER A 12 12.65 -13.54 -4.38
C SER A 12 13.60 -12.35 -4.11
N GLN A 13 13.79 -11.45 -5.07
CA GLN A 13 14.64 -10.26 -4.91
C GLN A 13 13.90 -8.93 -5.16
N TRP A 14 12.58 -8.95 -5.39
CA TRP A 14 11.85 -7.74 -5.73
C TRP A 14 10.74 -7.45 -4.75
N VAL A 15 10.77 -6.23 -4.22
CA VAL A 15 9.73 -5.65 -3.38
C VAL A 15 9.09 -4.50 -4.14
N VAL A 16 7.76 -4.49 -4.24
CA VAL A 16 6.99 -3.35 -4.75
C VAL A 16 6.54 -2.47 -3.60
N THR A 17 6.53 -1.17 -3.80
CA THR A 17 6.03 -0.16 -2.87
C THR A 17 5.49 1.05 -3.64
N VAL A 18 4.95 2.04 -2.96
CA VAL A 18 4.55 3.32 -3.54
C VAL A 18 5.74 4.27 -3.65
N ALA A 19 5.79 5.06 -4.72
CA ALA A 19 6.92 5.94 -5.01
C ALA A 19 7.04 7.09 -3.99
N HIS A 20 5.91 7.61 -3.49
CA HIS A 20 5.90 8.72 -2.54
C HIS A 20 6.56 8.39 -1.19
N THR A 21 6.88 7.11 -0.91
CA THR A 21 7.65 6.71 0.28
C THR A 21 9.17 6.67 0.04
N ILE A 22 9.63 7.01 -1.16
CA ILE A 22 11.04 7.06 -1.53
C ILE A 22 11.54 8.50 -1.36
N PHE A 23 11.91 8.88 -0.14
CA PHE A 23 12.28 10.26 0.19
C PHE A 23 13.76 10.60 -0.05
N TYR A 24 14.63 9.58 -0.19
CA TYR A 24 16.08 9.75 -0.35
C TYR A 24 16.70 8.50 -1.01
N ASP A 25 18.01 8.49 -1.18
CA ASP A 25 18.71 7.32 -1.72
C ASP A 25 18.73 6.17 -0.72
N TYR A 26 18.05 5.09 -1.08
CA TYR A 26 17.99 3.86 -0.28
C TYR A 26 19.01 2.80 -0.70
N VAL A 27 19.81 3.01 -1.74
CA VAL A 27 20.82 2.04 -2.18
C VAL A 27 21.82 1.77 -1.04
N GLY A 28 22.09 0.50 -0.77
CA GLY A 28 22.94 0.04 0.33
C GLY A 28 22.31 0.11 1.73
N LYS A 29 21.10 0.67 1.87
CA LYS A 29 20.37 0.67 3.16
C LYS A 29 19.77 -0.71 3.46
N ASP A 30 19.37 -0.89 4.69
CA ASP A 30 18.75 -2.09 5.19
C ASP A 30 17.23 -2.08 4.96
N LEU A 31 16.70 -3.19 4.47
CA LEU A 31 15.27 -3.47 4.41
C LEU A 31 14.97 -4.75 5.18
N ILE A 32 14.01 -4.68 6.10
CA ILE A 32 13.54 -5.85 6.83
C ILE A 32 12.46 -6.54 6.00
N VAL A 33 12.67 -7.83 5.70
CA VAL A 33 11.68 -8.69 5.07
C VAL A 33 11.45 -9.90 5.97
N GLY A 34 10.23 -10.02 6.51
CA GLY A 34 9.96 -10.96 7.59
C GLY A 34 10.76 -10.62 8.83
N SER A 35 11.63 -11.53 9.28
CA SER A 35 12.51 -11.35 10.43
C SER A 35 13.97 -11.08 10.05
N LYS A 36 14.28 -10.98 8.75
CA LYS A 36 15.67 -10.84 8.26
C LYS A 36 15.91 -9.49 7.61
N VAL A 37 17.18 -9.10 7.63
CA VAL A 37 17.67 -7.85 7.03
C VAL A 37 18.31 -8.15 5.68
N TYR A 38 17.91 -7.38 4.66
CA TYR A 38 18.46 -7.44 3.31
C TYR A 38 18.98 -6.06 2.90
N LYS A 39 20.09 -6.03 2.16
CA LYS A 39 20.58 -4.77 1.56
C LYS A 39 19.79 -4.45 0.30
N ILE A 40 19.50 -3.17 0.09
CA ILE A 40 18.90 -2.66 -1.14
C ILE A 40 20.02 -2.51 -2.18
N GLU A 41 19.87 -3.19 -3.33
CA GLU A 41 20.78 -3.08 -4.47
C GLU A 41 20.43 -1.88 -5.35
N SER A 42 19.13 -1.70 -5.65
CA SER A 42 18.64 -0.60 -6.47
C SER A 42 17.19 -0.25 -6.17
N VAL A 43 16.80 0.98 -6.52
CA VAL A 43 15.42 1.49 -6.43
C VAL A 43 15.02 2.02 -7.80
N HIS A 44 13.84 1.63 -8.27
CA HIS A 44 13.28 2.03 -9.56
C HIS A 44 11.92 2.67 -9.34
N ILE A 45 11.88 3.99 -9.42
CA ILE A 45 10.63 4.76 -9.36
C ILE A 45 10.02 4.76 -10.77
N HIS A 46 8.69 4.62 -10.85
CA HIS A 46 8.01 4.68 -12.15
C HIS A 46 8.25 6.05 -12.80
N PRO A 47 8.58 6.09 -14.11
CA PRO A 47 8.95 7.35 -14.78
C PRO A 47 7.84 8.40 -14.81
N ASP A 48 6.56 7.98 -14.73
CA ASP A 48 5.43 8.90 -14.68
C ASP A 48 5.13 9.40 -13.26
N TYR A 49 5.86 8.95 -12.25
CA TYR A 49 5.72 9.50 -10.91
C TYR A 49 6.25 10.92 -10.85
N ALA A 50 5.52 11.79 -10.16
CA ALA A 50 5.98 13.11 -9.78
C ALA A 50 5.40 13.48 -8.41
N GLU A 51 6.16 14.23 -7.62
CA GLU A 51 5.66 14.76 -6.36
C GLU A 51 4.60 15.84 -6.62
N PRO A 52 3.49 15.83 -5.86
CA PRO A 52 2.49 16.88 -5.95
C PRO A 52 3.05 18.22 -5.44
N ASN A 53 2.66 19.30 -6.09
CA ASN A 53 2.99 20.64 -5.60
C ASN A 53 2.35 20.85 -4.22
N LYS A 54 3.11 21.41 -3.28
CA LYS A 54 2.66 21.66 -1.89
C LYS A 54 1.36 22.48 -1.78
N ASN A 55 1.05 23.29 -2.77
CA ASN A 55 -0.19 24.06 -2.81
C ASN A 55 -1.44 23.18 -3.02
N LEU A 56 -1.29 21.99 -3.61
CA LEU A 56 -2.38 21.04 -3.81
C LEU A 56 -2.91 20.43 -2.50
N PHE A 57 -2.15 20.54 -1.40
CA PHE A 57 -2.56 20.09 -0.07
C PHE A 57 -3.38 21.14 0.71
N LYS A 58 -3.71 22.28 0.09
CA LYS A 58 -4.42 23.37 0.75
C LYS A 58 -5.82 23.55 0.14
N GLY A 59 -6.82 23.67 1.00
CA GLY A 59 -8.20 23.94 0.58
C GLY A 59 -8.88 22.71 -0.01
N ASP A 60 -9.47 22.85 -1.20
CA ASP A 60 -10.11 21.75 -1.92
C ASP A 60 -9.09 20.69 -2.35
N LEU A 61 -9.31 19.44 -1.98
CA LEU A 61 -8.43 18.33 -2.30
C LEU A 61 -8.74 17.66 -3.66
N ALA A 62 -9.79 18.07 -4.36
CA ALA A 62 -10.12 17.49 -5.67
C ALA A 62 -9.00 17.65 -6.72
N PRO A 63 -8.27 18.79 -6.80
CA PRO A 63 -7.10 18.93 -7.67
C PRO A 63 -5.95 17.99 -7.29
N LEU A 64 -5.71 17.75 -5.98
CA LEU A 64 -4.72 16.78 -5.52
C LEU A 64 -5.08 15.36 -5.94
N MET A 65 -6.33 14.96 -5.77
CA MET A 65 -6.81 13.64 -6.20
C MET A 65 -6.73 13.45 -7.71
N SER A 66 -7.03 14.50 -8.48
CA SER A 66 -6.86 14.49 -9.94
C SER A 66 -5.40 14.35 -10.33
N PHE A 67 -4.50 15.02 -9.62
CA PHE A 67 -3.05 14.88 -9.83
C PHE A 67 -2.61 13.43 -9.58
N PHE A 68 -2.94 12.84 -8.44
CA PHE A 68 -2.59 11.45 -8.15
C PHE A 68 -3.14 10.47 -9.18
N LYS A 69 -4.40 10.63 -9.61
CA LYS A 69 -5.01 9.79 -10.65
C LYS A 69 -4.31 9.87 -12.01
N SER A 70 -3.60 10.94 -12.28
CA SER A 70 -2.83 11.14 -13.52
C SER A 70 -1.39 10.62 -13.45
N ARG A 71 -0.98 10.00 -12.32
CA ARG A 71 0.40 9.57 -12.08
C ARG A 71 0.45 8.11 -11.63
N SER A 72 1.63 7.51 -11.82
CA SER A 72 1.91 6.14 -11.38
C SER A 72 2.75 6.17 -10.11
N ASP A 73 2.09 6.15 -8.97
CA ASP A 73 2.74 6.17 -7.64
C ASP A 73 3.22 4.78 -7.25
N ILE A 74 4.21 4.27 -7.96
CA ILE A 74 4.77 2.92 -7.76
C ILE A 74 6.29 2.93 -7.88
N ALA A 75 6.95 2.13 -7.07
CA ALA A 75 8.39 1.88 -7.12
C ALA A 75 8.71 0.40 -6.89
N LEU A 76 9.80 -0.05 -7.49
CA LEU A 76 10.37 -1.37 -7.28
C LEU A 76 11.71 -1.25 -6.58
N ILE A 77 11.93 -2.09 -5.58
CA ILE A 77 13.18 -2.20 -4.84
C ILE A 77 13.78 -3.56 -5.13
N LYS A 78 15.00 -3.57 -5.64
CA LYS A 78 15.79 -4.80 -5.80
C LYS A 78 16.63 -5.05 -4.58
N LEU A 79 16.57 -6.26 -4.04
CA LEU A 79 17.41 -6.71 -2.93
C LEU A 79 18.72 -7.28 -3.46
N ALA A 80 19.82 -7.05 -2.75
CA ALA A 80 21.16 -7.55 -3.10
C ALA A 80 21.27 -9.09 -3.01
N SER A 81 20.37 -9.74 -2.27
CA SER A 81 20.30 -11.19 -2.15
C SER A 81 18.87 -11.69 -2.11
N PRO A 82 18.62 -12.94 -2.57
CA PRO A 82 17.26 -13.47 -2.60
C PRO A 82 16.73 -13.79 -1.20
N VAL A 83 15.43 -13.56 -1.03
CA VAL A 83 14.62 -14.03 0.10
C VAL A 83 14.18 -15.46 -0.21
N ASN A 84 14.63 -16.42 0.59
CA ASN A 84 14.41 -17.85 0.34
C ASN A 84 13.41 -18.51 1.30
N ASP A 85 13.05 -17.82 2.36
CA ASP A 85 12.21 -18.32 3.45
C ASP A 85 10.80 -17.73 3.48
N ILE A 86 10.51 -16.79 2.57
CA ILE A 86 9.20 -16.18 2.41
C ILE A 86 8.77 -16.34 0.95
N LYS A 87 7.58 -16.92 0.77
CA LYS A 87 7.00 -17.04 -0.56
C LYS A 87 6.49 -15.66 -1.03
N PRO A 88 6.94 -15.18 -2.18
CA PRO A 88 6.39 -13.97 -2.78
C PRO A 88 4.89 -14.11 -3.04
N VAL A 89 4.16 -12.99 -2.96
CA VAL A 89 2.76 -12.96 -3.33
C VAL A 89 2.61 -12.92 -4.86
N ASN A 90 1.59 -13.60 -5.38
CA ASN A 90 1.25 -13.50 -6.80
C ASN A 90 0.61 -12.13 -7.09
N ILE A 91 0.89 -11.57 -8.26
CA ILE A 91 0.21 -10.35 -8.72
C ILE A 91 -1.15 -10.74 -9.32
N TYR A 92 -2.20 -9.98 -8.99
CA TYR A 92 -3.51 -10.13 -9.61
C TYR A 92 -3.44 -9.58 -11.05
N THR A 93 -3.80 -10.40 -12.02
CA THR A 93 -3.67 -10.06 -13.44
C THR A 93 -5.01 -9.95 -14.18
N ASN A 94 -6.12 -10.20 -13.47
CA ASN A 94 -7.44 -10.00 -14.03
C ASN A 94 -7.87 -8.53 -13.92
N THR A 95 -8.93 -8.15 -14.64
CA THR A 95 -9.51 -6.79 -14.66
C THR A 95 -10.94 -6.80 -14.13
N ASN A 96 -11.23 -7.63 -13.14
CA ASN A 96 -12.56 -7.82 -12.57
C ASN A 96 -12.55 -7.65 -11.04
N GLU A 97 -11.83 -6.65 -10.57
CA GLU A 97 -11.68 -6.31 -9.14
C GLU A 97 -12.98 -5.78 -8.54
N LYS A 98 -13.79 -5.07 -9.33
CA LYS A 98 -15.04 -4.48 -8.88
C LYS A 98 -15.97 -5.53 -8.27
N GLY A 99 -16.51 -5.22 -7.08
CA GLY A 99 -17.37 -6.09 -6.29
C GLY A 99 -16.62 -7.16 -5.48
N LYS A 100 -15.30 -7.24 -5.58
CA LYS A 100 -14.50 -8.17 -4.78
C LYS A 100 -14.15 -7.57 -3.44
N THR A 101 -14.12 -8.42 -2.42
CA THR A 101 -13.56 -8.07 -1.13
C THR A 101 -12.04 -8.06 -1.21
N ILE A 102 -11.43 -6.96 -0.79
CA ILE A 102 -10.00 -6.84 -0.54
C ILE A 102 -9.72 -6.98 0.94
N THR A 103 -8.58 -7.57 1.28
CA THR A 103 -7.99 -7.49 2.62
C THR A 103 -6.72 -6.65 2.52
N VAL A 104 -6.66 -5.58 3.29
CA VAL A 104 -5.54 -4.66 3.31
C VAL A 104 -4.74 -4.87 4.58
N PHE A 105 -3.42 -4.84 4.46
CA PHE A 105 -2.47 -5.02 5.56
C PHE A 105 -1.60 -3.78 5.69
N GLY A 106 -1.45 -3.28 6.92
CA GLY A 106 -0.61 -2.14 7.21
C GLY A 106 -0.18 -2.04 8.68
N LYS A 107 0.63 -1.05 8.97
CA LYS A 107 1.11 -0.68 10.32
C LYS A 107 0.91 0.82 10.58
N GLY A 108 0.00 1.43 9.86
CA GLY A 108 -0.31 2.83 9.98
C GLY A 108 -1.09 3.18 11.25
N ALA A 109 -1.52 4.41 11.30
CA ALA A 109 -2.37 4.90 12.38
C ALA A 109 -3.72 4.17 12.37
N THR A 110 -4.27 3.98 13.55
CA THR A 110 -5.61 3.43 13.76
C THR A 110 -6.62 4.54 14.05
N GLY A 111 -7.90 4.21 14.02
CA GLY A 111 -8.97 5.15 14.31
C GLY A 111 -10.34 4.48 14.15
N ASN A 112 -11.37 5.30 14.09
CA ASN A 112 -12.73 4.83 13.87
C ASN A 112 -13.57 5.89 13.13
N GLY A 113 -14.74 5.48 12.62
CA GLY A 113 -15.59 6.34 11.82
C GLY A 113 -16.21 7.56 12.54
N LEU A 114 -16.17 7.59 13.87
CA LEU A 114 -16.70 8.71 14.67
C LEU A 114 -15.66 9.79 14.95
N THR A 115 -14.41 9.36 15.24
CA THR A 115 -13.33 10.26 15.66
C THR A 115 -12.27 10.47 14.58
N GLY A 116 -12.32 9.68 13.50
CA GLY A 116 -11.28 9.66 12.49
C GLY A 116 -10.01 8.95 12.97
N GLU A 117 -8.89 9.31 12.37
CA GLU A 117 -7.58 8.79 12.73
C GLU A 117 -7.12 9.30 14.09
N GLU A 118 -6.66 8.40 14.94
CA GLU A 118 -6.11 8.73 16.26
C GLU A 118 -4.63 9.07 16.17
N ARG A 119 -4.29 10.31 16.48
CA ARG A 119 -2.90 10.77 16.46
C ARG A 119 -2.07 10.04 17.51
N GLY A 120 -0.90 9.56 17.12
CA GLY A 120 0.05 8.87 18.00
C GLY A 120 -0.05 7.34 18.00
N THR A 121 -1.06 6.76 17.39
CA THR A 121 -1.21 5.29 17.30
C THR A 121 -0.17 4.62 16.39
N MET A 122 0.46 5.36 15.49
CA MET A 122 1.57 4.88 14.64
C MET A 122 2.75 4.30 15.42
N SER A 123 2.90 4.63 16.70
CA SER A 123 4.01 4.12 17.53
C SER A 123 3.89 2.63 17.85
N LEU A 124 2.70 2.07 17.83
CA LEU A 124 2.44 0.66 18.15
C LEU A 124 2.94 -0.30 17.05
N ARG A 125 2.91 0.12 15.79
CA ARG A 125 3.47 -0.53 14.60
C ARG A 125 3.26 -2.05 14.52
N GLU A 126 2.16 -2.53 15.03
CA GLU A 126 1.71 -3.90 14.80
C GLU A 126 1.02 -4.00 13.45
N ILE A 127 1.17 -5.15 12.77
CA ILE A 127 0.43 -5.38 11.53
C ILE A 127 -1.04 -5.53 11.86
N ASN A 128 -1.82 -4.62 11.34
CA ASN A 128 -3.28 -4.66 11.33
C ASN A 128 -3.79 -5.07 9.95
N ARG A 129 -5.06 -5.42 9.89
CA ARG A 129 -5.77 -5.67 8.64
C ARG A 129 -7.17 -5.12 8.71
N PHE A 130 -7.66 -4.70 7.55
CA PHE A 130 -9.07 -4.41 7.35
C PHE A 130 -9.57 -5.04 6.05
N GLN A 131 -10.87 -5.04 5.87
CA GLN A 131 -11.53 -5.46 4.63
C GLN A 131 -12.38 -4.34 4.09
N ASN A 132 -12.54 -4.34 2.77
CA ASN A 132 -13.48 -3.47 2.10
C ASN A 132 -13.89 -4.07 0.76
N ILE A 133 -14.94 -3.55 0.13
CA ILE A 133 -15.39 -3.98 -1.19
C ILE A 133 -14.93 -2.96 -2.22
N VAL A 134 -14.34 -3.43 -3.32
CA VAL A 134 -13.95 -2.57 -4.44
C VAL A 134 -15.19 -2.07 -5.15
N GLU A 135 -15.48 -0.77 -5.04
CA GLU A 135 -16.63 -0.14 -5.74
C GLU A 135 -16.31 0.19 -7.20
N ASN A 136 -15.06 0.59 -7.45
CA ASN A 136 -14.58 0.90 -8.79
C ASN A 136 -13.11 0.52 -8.95
N ALA A 137 -12.72 0.11 -10.17
CA ALA A 137 -11.38 -0.31 -10.55
C ALA A 137 -11.06 0.20 -11.95
N GLU A 138 -11.17 1.50 -12.16
CA GLU A 138 -10.87 2.13 -13.44
C GLU A 138 -9.45 2.71 -13.47
N GLY A 139 -8.73 2.43 -14.55
CA GLY A 139 -7.34 2.86 -14.70
C GLY A 139 -6.43 2.16 -13.70
N SER A 140 -5.60 2.94 -13.00
CA SER A 140 -4.61 2.44 -12.04
C SER A 140 -5.09 2.54 -10.59
N TRP A 141 -6.39 2.73 -10.34
CA TRP A 141 -6.92 2.98 -9.02
C TRP A 141 -8.01 2.01 -8.62
N LEU A 142 -7.89 1.47 -7.41
CA LEU A 142 -8.99 0.82 -6.71
C LEU A 142 -9.69 1.86 -5.83
N VAL A 143 -11.00 1.92 -5.93
CA VAL A 143 -11.83 2.80 -5.12
C VAL A 143 -12.71 1.96 -4.23
N PHE A 144 -12.72 2.26 -2.95
CA PHE A 144 -13.62 1.67 -1.96
C PHE A 144 -14.05 2.75 -0.97
N LYS A 145 -15.13 2.50 -0.27
CA LYS A 145 -15.77 3.43 0.65
C LYS A 145 -15.72 2.85 2.06
N PHE A 146 -15.63 3.70 3.05
CA PHE A 146 -15.83 3.32 4.44
C PHE A 146 -17.33 3.37 4.74
N ASP A 147 -17.94 2.20 4.90
CA ASP A 147 -19.38 2.08 5.02
C ASP A 147 -19.87 2.33 6.46
N GLU A 148 -21.16 2.69 6.56
CA GLU A 148 -21.79 2.80 7.87
C GLU A 148 -22.02 1.40 8.47
N PRO A 149 -22.11 1.30 9.81
CA PRO A 149 -22.18 0.00 10.49
C PRO A 149 -23.28 -0.96 10.01
N ALA A 150 -24.34 -0.45 9.41
CA ALA A 150 -25.43 -1.28 8.88
C ALA A 150 -25.05 -2.06 7.63
N ASP A 151 -24.14 -1.51 6.83
CA ASP A 151 -23.72 -2.06 5.53
C ASP A 151 -22.25 -2.56 5.57
N ALA A 152 -21.54 -2.28 6.68
CA ALA A 152 -20.13 -2.56 6.84
C ALA A 152 -19.79 -4.05 6.93
N LEU A 153 -18.65 -4.42 6.37
CA LEU A 153 -18.06 -5.75 6.60
C LEU A 153 -17.64 -5.92 8.06
N PRO A 154 -17.53 -7.15 8.58
CA PRO A 154 -17.08 -7.39 9.97
C PRO A 154 -15.69 -6.82 10.30
N LEU A 155 -14.82 -6.66 9.30
CA LEU A 155 -13.50 -6.05 9.41
C LEU A 155 -13.41 -4.77 8.55
N GLU A 156 -14.51 -4.06 8.41
CA GLU A 156 -14.55 -2.83 7.63
C GLU A 156 -13.48 -1.84 8.07
N GLY A 157 -12.85 -1.19 7.10
CA GLY A 157 -11.82 -0.21 7.39
C GLY A 157 -11.35 0.55 6.15
N MET A 158 -10.43 1.46 6.39
CA MET A 158 -9.72 2.20 5.35
C MET A 158 -8.29 2.52 5.80
N HIS A 159 -7.47 2.97 4.87
CA HIS A 159 -6.07 3.33 5.14
C HIS A 159 -5.95 4.47 6.15
N GLY A 160 -4.96 4.33 7.03
CA GLY A 160 -4.48 5.40 7.90
C GLY A 160 -3.09 5.89 7.50
N SER A 161 -2.65 6.99 8.13
CA SER A 161 -1.31 7.54 7.93
C SER A 161 -0.24 6.49 8.25
N GLY A 162 0.63 6.20 7.28
CA GLY A 162 1.70 5.20 7.40
C GLY A 162 1.36 3.81 6.84
N ASP A 163 0.16 3.58 6.31
CA ASP A 163 -0.19 2.36 5.59
C ASP A 163 0.33 2.32 4.14
N SER A 164 0.89 3.42 3.66
CA SER A 164 1.44 3.57 2.31
C SER A 164 2.32 2.39 1.89
N GLY A 165 2.04 1.80 0.74
CA GLY A 165 2.73 0.62 0.22
C GLY A 165 2.33 -0.70 0.88
N GLY A 166 1.32 -0.69 1.74
CA GLY A 166 0.71 -1.88 2.34
C GLY A 166 -0.04 -2.71 1.30
N ALA A 167 -0.08 -4.03 1.51
CA ALA A 167 -0.68 -4.94 0.54
C ALA A 167 -2.20 -4.91 0.57
N SER A 168 -2.84 -4.64 -0.57
CA SER A 168 -4.24 -4.95 -0.81
C SER A 168 -4.35 -6.30 -1.52
N ILE A 169 -5.01 -7.26 -0.91
CA ILE A 169 -5.03 -8.65 -1.33
C ILE A 169 -6.45 -9.10 -1.68
N ILE A 170 -6.61 -9.72 -2.85
CA ILE A 170 -7.77 -10.54 -3.19
C ILE A 170 -7.40 -12.01 -2.98
N TYR A 171 -8.28 -12.77 -2.34
CA TYR A 171 -8.13 -14.21 -2.22
C TYR A 171 -8.94 -14.94 -3.30
N GLN A 172 -8.27 -15.80 -4.06
CA GLN A 172 -8.91 -16.71 -5.02
C GLN A 172 -8.55 -18.15 -4.65
N GLU A 173 -9.55 -18.97 -4.39
CA GLU A 173 -9.36 -20.37 -3.97
C GLU A 173 -8.42 -20.51 -2.77
N GLY A 174 -8.46 -19.54 -1.86
CA GLY A 174 -7.61 -19.48 -0.66
C GLY A 174 -6.18 -18.96 -0.92
N LEU A 175 -5.80 -18.67 -2.16
CA LEU A 175 -4.50 -18.11 -2.50
C LEU A 175 -4.55 -16.58 -2.54
N PRO A 176 -3.55 -15.89 -1.96
CA PRO A 176 -3.46 -14.43 -1.98
C PRO A 176 -2.92 -13.91 -3.32
N PHE A 177 -3.52 -12.84 -3.80
CA PHE A 177 -3.06 -12.09 -4.97
C PHE A 177 -3.01 -10.60 -4.63
N LEU A 178 -1.87 -9.98 -4.89
CA LEU A 178 -1.68 -8.54 -4.74
C LEU A 178 -2.45 -7.79 -5.82
N VAL A 179 -3.36 -6.90 -5.42
CA VAL A 179 -4.21 -6.13 -6.33
C VAL A 179 -3.96 -4.62 -6.22
N GLY A 180 -3.35 -4.15 -5.12
CA GLY A 180 -3.06 -2.74 -4.87
C GLY A 180 -2.07 -2.54 -3.72
N LEU A 181 -1.64 -1.28 -3.56
CA LEU A 181 -0.68 -0.82 -2.54
C LEU A 181 -1.24 0.41 -1.83
#